data_257048c0cd2bd221c116249210d73420
#
_entry.id   257048c0cd2bd221c116249210d73420
#
_cell.length_a   1.000
_cell.length_b   1.000
_cell.length_c   1.000
_cell.angle_alpha   90.00
_cell.angle_beta   90.00
_cell.angle_gamma   90.00
#
_symmetry.space_group_name_H-M   'P 1'
#
loop_
_entity.id
_entity.type
_entity.pdbx_description
1 polymer ?
#
loop_
_entity_poly.entity_id
_entity_poly.type
_entity_poly.pdbx_seq_one_letter_code
_entity_poly.pdbx_strand_id
1 'polypeptide(L)'
;MRIALVDDDIHLAQTIQLWMEQAGFDVVHYPNGREFTGALRKESFDLYILDWMMPEQDGEQILNWLNEQTEHRTPVIFITQRDSEEDIARILNQGADDYITKPLRQKELLARIAAVTRRSSGIQKEVLEYPPYRINLTSHTLQKDDATIKLTQKEFELVTFMFKNLGRLLSRGHILSSVWGHGSEFTTRTVDTHISRIRKKLELTPENGWRLSAIYHQGYRLEQVEPD
;
A
#
# COMPACT_ATOMS: atom_id res chain seq x y z
N MET A 1 -5.70 -3.27 -5.09
CA MET A 1 -4.76 -2.18 -4.74
C MET A 1 -5.58 -0.98 -4.29
N ARG A 2 -5.25 -0.44 -3.13
CA ARG A 2 -5.94 0.70 -2.52
C ARG A 2 -5.15 1.99 -2.72
N ILE A 3 -5.79 3.04 -3.25
CA ILE A 3 -5.15 4.27 -3.68
C ILE A 3 -5.81 5.46 -2.97
N ALA A 4 -5.00 6.37 -2.42
CA ALA A 4 -5.48 7.67 -1.99
C ALA A 4 -5.28 8.68 -3.13
N LEU A 5 -6.34 9.36 -3.51
CA LEU A 5 -6.34 10.48 -4.44
C LEU A 5 -6.57 11.77 -3.65
N VAL A 6 -5.64 12.71 -3.73
CA VAL A 6 -5.72 14.00 -3.05
C VAL A 6 -5.73 15.11 -4.11
N ASP A 7 -6.87 15.74 -4.30
CA ASP A 7 -7.11 16.77 -5.31
C ASP A 7 -8.30 17.63 -4.87
N ASP A 8 -8.20 18.93 -4.91
CA ASP A 8 -9.27 19.86 -4.52
C ASP A 8 -10.31 20.07 -5.63
N ASP A 9 -9.99 19.67 -6.87
CA ASP A 9 -10.97 19.63 -7.97
C ASP A 9 -11.83 18.36 -7.89
N ILE A 10 -13.00 18.49 -7.28
CA ILE A 10 -13.96 17.40 -7.08
C ILE A 10 -14.37 16.74 -8.42
N HIS A 11 -14.51 17.50 -9.50
CA HIS A 11 -14.94 16.97 -10.80
C HIS A 11 -13.84 16.13 -11.44
N LEU A 12 -12.61 16.61 -11.37
CA LEU A 12 -11.45 15.85 -11.83
C LEU A 12 -11.26 14.59 -10.99
N ALA A 13 -11.36 14.71 -9.67
CA ALA A 13 -11.27 13.58 -8.76
C ALA A 13 -12.31 12.48 -9.05
N GLN A 14 -13.57 12.85 -9.27
CA GLN A 14 -14.63 11.92 -9.67
C GLN A 14 -14.32 11.21 -10.99
N THR A 15 -13.77 11.95 -11.96
CA THR A 15 -13.36 11.37 -13.24
C THR A 15 -12.24 10.34 -13.06
N ILE A 16 -11.22 10.69 -12.28
CA ILE A 16 -10.10 9.79 -11.97
C ILE A 16 -10.60 8.56 -11.21
N GLN A 17 -11.45 8.74 -10.19
CA GLN A 17 -12.03 7.62 -9.44
C GLN A 17 -12.74 6.64 -10.37
N LEU A 18 -13.61 7.14 -11.26
CA LEU A 18 -14.33 6.30 -12.21
C LEU A 18 -13.38 5.47 -13.09
N TRP A 19 -12.33 6.10 -13.64
CA TRP A 19 -11.34 5.39 -14.46
C TRP A 19 -10.61 4.29 -13.71
N MET A 20 -10.27 4.55 -12.46
CA MET A 20 -9.50 3.64 -11.62
C MET A 20 -10.36 2.50 -11.07
N GLU A 21 -11.60 2.79 -10.68
CA GLU A 21 -12.58 1.77 -10.26
C GLU A 21 -12.91 0.80 -11.40
N GLN A 22 -13.07 1.31 -12.63
CA GLN A 22 -13.22 0.47 -13.83
C GLN A 22 -12.01 -0.44 -14.07
N ALA A 23 -10.82 -0.02 -13.66
CA ALA A 23 -9.61 -0.82 -13.72
C ALA A 23 -9.43 -1.75 -12.49
N GLY A 24 -10.39 -1.80 -11.56
CA GLY A 24 -10.38 -2.69 -10.40
C GLY A 24 -9.59 -2.17 -9.19
N PHE A 25 -9.30 -0.87 -9.14
CA PHE A 25 -8.66 -0.24 -7.99
C PHE A 25 -9.68 0.25 -6.95
N ASP A 26 -9.26 0.28 -5.69
CA ASP A 26 -9.98 0.92 -4.59
C ASP A 26 -9.47 2.35 -4.41
N VAL A 27 -10.31 3.33 -4.64
CA VAL A 27 -9.89 4.74 -4.60
C VAL A 27 -10.64 5.49 -3.52
N VAL A 28 -9.89 6.11 -2.63
CA VAL A 28 -10.43 7.03 -1.62
C VAL A 28 -9.97 8.45 -1.97
N HIS A 29 -10.91 9.33 -2.19
CA HIS A 29 -10.66 10.73 -2.49
C HIS A 29 -10.61 11.58 -1.22
N TYR A 30 -9.63 12.48 -1.15
CA TYR A 30 -9.46 13.51 -0.14
C TYR A 30 -9.40 14.88 -0.82
N PRO A 31 -10.25 15.84 -0.43
CA PRO A 31 -10.30 17.15 -1.09
C PRO A 31 -9.16 18.09 -0.65
N ASN A 32 -8.35 17.70 0.32
CA ASN A 32 -7.23 18.49 0.80
C ASN A 32 -6.21 17.65 1.58
N GLY A 33 -5.00 18.21 1.75
CA GLY A 33 -3.91 17.53 2.43
C GLY A 33 -4.16 17.26 3.92
N ARG A 34 -4.94 18.11 4.59
CA ARG A 34 -5.24 17.97 6.02
C ARG A 34 -6.13 16.76 6.30
N GLU A 35 -7.15 16.55 5.49
CA GLU A 35 -8.00 15.36 5.60
C GLU A 35 -7.22 14.10 5.28
N PHE A 36 -6.41 14.11 4.23
CA PHE A 36 -5.56 13.00 3.85
C PHE A 36 -4.57 12.63 4.97
N THR A 37 -3.77 13.57 5.47
CA THR A 37 -2.78 13.30 6.53
C THR A 37 -3.44 12.87 7.84
N GLY A 38 -4.63 13.42 8.14
CA GLY A 38 -5.44 12.97 9.26
C GLY A 38 -5.93 11.53 9.12
N ALA A 39 -6.33 11.12 7.91
CA ALA A 39 -6.79 9.77 7.61
C ALA A 39 -5.66 8.73 7.74
N LEU A 40 -4.41 9.07 7.41
CA LEU A 40 -3.27 8.16 7.50
C LEU A 40 -2.98 7.63 8.92
N ARG A 41 -3.56 8.23 9.94
CA ARG A 41 -3.52 7.69 11.31
C ARG A 41 -4.30 6.38 11.48
N LYS A 42 -5.25 6.10 10.58
CA LYS A 42 -6.16 4.93 10.68
C LYS A 42 -6.24 4.13 9.38
N GLU A 43 -5.81 4.72 8.29
CA GLU A 43 -5.89 4.18 6.93
C GLU A 43 -4.49 3.94 6.37
N SER A 44 -4.38 2.97 5.47
CA SER A 44 -3.15 2.73 4.72
C SER A 44 -3.50 2.47 3.25
N PHE A 45 -2.57 2.78 2.35
CA PHE A 45 -2.77 2.73 0.91
C PHE A 45 -1.53 2.13 0.23
N ASP A 46 -1.71 1.61 -0.97
CA ASP A 46 -0.62 1.07 -1.79
C ASP A 46 0.04 2.15 -2.66
N LEU A 47 -0.68 3.25 -2.92
CA LEU A 47 -0.24 4.36 -3.77
C LEU A 47 -0.92 5.66 -3.32
N TYR A 48 -0.19 6.76 -3.37
CA TYR A 48 -0.74 8.10 -3.26
C TYR A 48 -0.69 8.80 -4.62
N ILE A 49 -1.78 9.44 -5.00
CA ILE A 49 -1.86 10.35 -6.14
C ILE A 49 -2.18 11.71 -5.57
N LEU A 50 -1.27 12.67 -5.74
CA LEU A 50 -1.36 13.99 -5.14
C LEU A 50 -1.44 15.06 -6.23
N ASP A 51 -2.44 15.94 -6.15
CA ASP A 51 -2.32 17.21 -6.87
C ASP A 51 -1.21 18.05 -6.23
N TRP A 52 -0.41 18.66 -7.06
CA TRP A 52 0.64 19.54 -6.58
C TRP A 52 0.08 20.84 -6.05
N MET A 53 -0.89 21.42 -6.77
CA MET A 53 -1.41 22.76 -6.48
C MET A 53 -2.75 22.68 -5.75
N MET A 54 -2.71 22.64 -4.43
CA MET A 54 -3.91 22.66 -3.60
C MET A 54 -3.86 23.84 -2.62
N PRO A 55 -5.02 24.42 -2.24
CA PRO A 55 -5.10 25.43 -1.19
C PRO A 55 -4.59 24.88 0.17
N GLU A 56 -4.09 25.79 1.01
CA GLU A 56 -3.63 25.56 2.40
C GLU A 56 -2.39 24.66 2.52
N GLN A 57 -2.41 23.45 1.97
CA GLN A 57 -1.30 22.50 2.00
C GLN A 57 -1.10 21.91 0.61
N ASP A 58 -0.03 22.29 -0.07
CA ASP A 58 0.29 21.78 -1.39
C ASP A 58 0.86 20.34 -1.35
N GLY A 59 0.90 19.70 -2.51
CA GLY A 59 1.36 18.33 -2.63
C GLY A 59 2.83 18.15 -2.21
N GLU A 60 3.67 19.15 -2.40
CA GLU A 60 5.09 19.12 -2.02
C GLU A 60 5.26 19.11 -0.49
N GLN A 61 4.44 19.88 0.23
CA GLN A 61 4.42 19.86 1.70
C GLN A 61 3.94 18.50 2.23
N ILE A 62 2.95 17.89 1.54
CA ILE A 62 2.50 16.54 1.87
C ILE A 62 3.62 15.52 1.66
N LEU A 63 4.33 15.58 0.52
CA LEU A 63 5.45 14.68 0.22
C LEU A 63 6.56 14.77 1.28
N ASN A 64 6.94 15.98 1.65
CA ASN A 64 7.95 16.22 2.69
C ASN A 64 7.51 15.61 4.04
N TRP A 65 6.25 15.83 4.42
CA TRP A 65 5.68 15.24 5.62
C TRP A 65 5.68 13.70 5.57
N LEU A 66 5.31 13.10 4.42
CA LEU A 66 5.35 11.64 4.23
C LEU A 66 6.77 11.08 4.36
N ASN A 67 7.77 11.77 3.82
CA ASN A 67 9.18 11.37 3.91
C ASN A 67 9.71 11.36 5.36
N GLU A 68 9.18 12.23 6.21
CA GLU A 68 9.55 12.30 7.63
C GLU A 68 8.90 11.21 8.49
N GLN A 69 7.76 10.64 8.06
CA GLN A 69 6.94 9.78 8.92
C GLN A 69 7.31 8.29 8.84
N THR A 70 7.93 7.81 7.76
CA THR A 70 8.07 6.35 7.55
C THR A 70 9.40 5.95 6.90
N GLU A 71 10.02 4.89 7.46
CA GLU A 71 11.13 4.17 6.82
C GLU A 71 10.65 3.36 5.59
N HIS A 72 9.37 2.96 5.55
CA HIS A 72 8.76 2.18 4.47
C HIS A 72 7.76 3.02 3.70
N ARG A 73 8.20 3.48 2.55
CA ARG A 73 7.52 4.46 1.75
C ARG A 73 6.44 3.85 0.85
N THR A 74 5.21 4.40 0.94
CA THR A 74 4.18 4.21 -0.09
C THR A 74 4.54 5.09 -1.30
N PRO A 75 4.54 4.56 -2.54
CA PRO A 75 4.85 5.33 -3.72
C PRO A 75 3.88 6.50 -3.93
N VAL A 76 4.40 7.58 -4.55
CA VAL A 76 3.69 8.83 -4.80
C VAL A 76 3.76 9.20 -6.28
N ILE A 77 2.61 9.44 -6.91
CA ILE A 77 2.50 10.04 -8.25
C ILE A 77 1.91 11.44 -8.10
N PHE A 78 2.56 12.43 -8.68
CA PHE A 78 2.02 13.78 -8.75
C PHE A 78 1.15 14.00 -9.98
N ILE A 79 0.05 14.71 -9.80
CA ILE A 79 -0.76 15.30 -10.87
C ILE A 79 -0.52 16.81 -10.81
N THR A 80 -0.22 17.47 -11.93
CA THR A 80 0.16 18.87 -11.90
C THR A 80 -0.13 19.60 -13.20
N GLN A 81 -0.37 20.92 -13.13
CA GLN A 81 -0.34 21.82 -14.28
C GLN A 81 1.08 22.34 -14.58
N ARG A 82 2.03 22.11 -13.67
CA ARG A 82 3.42 22.52 -13.86
C ARG A 82 4.13 21.54 -14.79
N ASP A 83 4.69 22.05 -15.86
CA ASP A 83 5.38 21.29 -16.91
C ASP A 83 6.82 21.76 -17.13
N SER A 84 7.32 22.68 -16.26
CA SER A 84 8.71 23.13 -16.35
C SER A 84 9.67 21.99 -15.97
N GLU A 85 10.80 21.89 -16.68
CA GLU A 85 11.83 20.88 -16.42
C GLU A 85 12.36 20.98 -14.99
N GLU A 86 12.54 22.21 -14.49
CA GLU A 86 13.02 22.45 -13.12
C GLU A 86 12.03 21.95 -12.06
N ASP A 87 10.74 22.21 -12.22
CA ASP A 87 9.71 21.76 -11.28
C ASP A 87 9.64 20.23 -11.24
N ILE A 88 9.64 19.61 -12.43
CA ILE A 88 9.60 18.14 -12.56
C ILE A 88 10.84 17.50 -11.91
N ALA A 89 12.04 18.01 -12.23
CA ALA A 89 13.28 17.51 -11.66
C ALA A 89 13.29 17.67 -10.13
N ARG A 90 12.80 18.79 -9.63
CA ARG A 90 12.71 19.07 -8.19
C ARG A 90 11.86 18.04 -7.47
N ILE A 91 10.62 17.80 -7.92
CA ILE A 91 9.69 16.91 -7.21
C ILE A 91 10.14 15.44 -7.26
N LEU A 92 10.74 15.01 -8.36
CA LEU A 92 11.32 13.66 -8.48
C LEU A 92 12.52 13.47 -7.55
N ASN A 93 13.40 14.49 -7.45
CA ASN A 93 14.55 14.46 -6.53
C ASN A 93 14.13 14.51 -5.05
N GLN A 94 13.00 15.14 -4.74
CA GLN A 94 12.41 15.12 -3.40
C GLN A 94 11.75 13.78 -3.07
N GLY A 95 11.63 12.94 -4.10
CA GLY A 95 11.23 11.57 -3.89
C GLY A 95 9.87 11.22 -4.42
N ALA A 96 9.20 11.97 -5.29
CA ALA A 96 8.08 11.46 -6.06
C ALA A 96 8.52 10.29 -6.96
N ASP A 97 7.68 9.27 -7.12
CA ASP A 97 7.99 8.10 -7.95
C ASP A 97 7.66 8.33 -9.41
N ASP A 98 6.71 9.20 -9.69
CA ASP A 98 6.37 9.67 -11.03
C ASP A 98 5.53 10.96 -10.96
N TYR A 99 5.30 11.59 -12.11
CA TYR A 99 4.41 12.73 -12.25
C TYR A 99 3.60 12.65 -13.57
N ILE A 100 2.47 13.33 -13.61
CA ILE A 100 1.61 13.43 -14.80
C ILE A 100 1.13 14.85 -14.94
N THR A 101 1.28 15.43 -16.14
CA THR A 101 0.78 16.78 -16.43
C THR A 101 -0.70 16.75 -16.78
N LYS A 102 -1.45 17.74 -16.31
CA LYS A 102 -2.84 17.98 -16.72
C LYS A 102 -2.83 18.61 -18.15
N PRO A 103 -3.72 18.21 -19.08
CA PRO A 103 -4.91 17.39 -18.90
C PRO A 103 -4.60 15.87 -18.88
N LEU A 104 -5.24 15.17 -17.96
CA LEU A 104 -5.02 13.74 -17.75
C LEU A 104 -5.62 12.89 -18.88
N ARG A 105 -4.94 11.79 -19.19
CA ARG A 105 -5.41 10.76 -20.10
C ARG A 105 -5.51 9.42 -19.36
N GLN A 106 -6.68 8.79 -19.41
CA GLN A 106 -6.94 7.54 -18.68
C GLN A 106 -5.86 6.47 -18.90
N LYS A 107 -5.52 6.20 -20.18
CA LYS A 107 -4.53 5.17 -20.52
C LYS A 107 -3.12 5.49 -19.98
N GLU A 108 -2.75 6.77 -19.99
CA GLU A 108 -1.46 7.22 -19.46
C GLU A 108 -1.42 7.06 -17.93
N LEU A 109 -2.44 7.53 -17.22
CA LEU A 109 -2.54 7.38 -15.77
C LEU A 109 -2.42 5.93 -15.34
N LEU A 110 -3.19 5.02 -15.95
CA LEU A 110 -3.16 3.60 -15.63
C LEU A 110 -1.80 2.95 -15.94
N ALA A 111 -1.15 3.34 -17.04
CA ALA A 111 0.17 2.85 -17.39
C ALA A 111 1.26 3.28 -16.38
N ARG A 112 1.20 4.53 -15.91
CA ARG A 112 2.13 5.05 -14.89
C ARG A 112 1.91 4.41 -13.53
N ILE A 113 0.65 4.23 -13.11
CA ILE A 113 0.31 3.47 -11.90
C ILE A 113 0.93 2.07 -11.97
N ALA A 114 0.74 1.35 -13.08
CA ALA A 114 1.31 0.02 -13.27
C ALA A 114 2.85 0.03 -13.25
N ALA A 115 3.49 1.06 -13.80
CA ALA A 115 4.94 1.18 -13.83
C ALA A 115 5.52 1.44 -12.42
N VAL A 116 4.92 2.35 -11.66
CA VAL A 116 5.35 2.71 -10.31
C VAL A 116 5.14 1.53 -9.36
N THR A 117 3.97 0.91 -9.37
CA THR A 117 3.67 -0.24 -8.50
C THR A 117 4.51 -1.47 -8.83
N ARG A 118 4.88 -1.69 -10.09
CA ARG A 118 5.81 -2.76 -10.48
C ARG A 118 7.22 -2.52 -9.94
N ARG A 119 7.71 -1.26 -9.93
CA ARG A 119 9.02 -0.91 -9.36
C ARG A 119 9.06 -1.10 -7.86
N SER A 120 8.00 -0.68 -7.16
CA SER A 120 7.90 -0.82 -5.71
C SER A 120 7.70 -2.27 -5.26
N SER A 121 7.06 -3.11 -6.09
CA SER A 121 6.85 -4.53 -5.80
C SER A 121 8.09 -5.41 -6.06
N GLY A 122 9.16 -4.84 -6.62
CA GLY A 122 10.29 -5.62 -7.17
C GLY A 122 9.88 -6.44 -8.40
N ILE A 123 10.83 -7.12 -9.02
CA ILE A 123 10.55 -8.15 -10.03
C ILE A 123 9.65 -9.18 -9.35
N GLN A 124 8.51 -9.55 -9.94
CA GLN A 124 7.66 -10.63 -9.42
C GLN A 124 8.49 -11.91 -9.36
N LYS A 125 9.19 -12.11 -8.24
CA LYS A 125 9.83 -13.40 -7.97
C LYS A 125 8.70 -14.40 -7.76
N GLU A 126 8.73 -15.50 -8.49
CA GLU A 126 7.78 -16.62 -8.28
C GLU A 126 7.89 -17.17 -6.85
N VAL A 127 9.05 -16.98 -6.24
CA VAL A 127 9.35 -17.38 -4.86
C VAL A 127 9.84 -16.16 -4.09
N LEU A 128 9.18 -15.88 -2.98
CA LEU A 128 9.59 -14.87 -2.01
C LEU A 128 10.34 -15.59 -0.87
N GLU A 129 11.54 -15.10 -0.56
CA GLU A 129 12.38 -15.66 0.49
C GLU A 129 12.52 -14.69 1.66
N TYR A 130 12.04 -15.12 2.81
CA TYR A 130 12.08 -14.40 4.08
C TYR A 130 12.49 -15.40 5.18
N PRO A 131 13.77 -15.75 5.30
CA PRO A 131 14.20 -16.82 6.19
C PRO A 131 13.62 -16.68 7.61
N PRO A 132 13.09 -17.78 8.20
CA PRO A 132 13.08 -19.16 7.70
C PRO A 132 11.93 -19.49 6.72
N TYR A 133 11.15 -18.50 6.26
CA TYR A 133 9.99 -18.72 5.39
C TYR A 133 10.35 -18.59 3.90
N ARG A 134 9.75 -19.48 3.11
CA ARG A 134 9.80 -19.49 1.64
C ARG A 134 8.38 -19.59 1.09
N ILE A 135 7.95 -18.59 0.34
CA ILE A 135 6.59 -18.47 -0.20
C ILE A 135 6.66 -18.65 -1.71
N ASN A 136 6.08 -19.72 -2.23
CA ASN A 136 5.98 -19.96 -3.67
C ASN A 136 4.60 -19.45 -4.15
N LEU A 137 4.62 -18.41 -4.98
CA LEU A 137 3.40 -17.75 -5.46
C LEU A 137 2.69 -18.55 -6.55
N THR A 138 3.44 -19.36 -7.31
CA THR A 138 2.89 -20.19 -8.39
C THR A 138 2.17 -21.41 -7.84
N SER A 139 2.80 -22.11 -6.90
CA SER A 139 2.21 -23.32 -6.30
C SER A 139 1.31 -23.05 -5.08
N HIS A 140 1.21 -21.80 -4.64
CA HIS A 140 0.50 -21.38 -3.43
C HIS A 140 0.93 -22.16 -2.18
N THR A 141 2.24 -22.37 -2.04
CA THR A 141 2.82 -23.09 -0.89
C THR A 141 3.69 -22.17 -0.04
N LEU A 142 3.70 -22.44 1.26
CA LEU A 142 4.59 -21.80 2.22
C LEU A 142 5.37 -22.87 2.98
N GLN A 143 6.66 -22.67 3.05
CA GLN A 143 7.58 -23.50 3.83
C GLN A 143 8.22 -22.68 4.93
N LYS A 144 8.45 -23.29 6.09
CA LYS A 144 9.33 -22.80 7.15
C LYS A 144 10.47 -23.81 7.24
N ASP A 145 11.70 -23.39 6.94
CA ASP A 145 12.81 -24.31 6.70
C ASP A 145 12.42 -25.33 5.61
N ASP A 146 12.47 -26.65 5.91
CA ASP A 146 12.06 -27.72 5.00
C ASP A 146 10.60 -28.18 5.19
N ALA A 147 9.88 -27.65 6.16
CA ALA A 147 8.53 -28.06 6.50
C ALA A 147 7.47 -27.23 5.80
N THR A 148 6.53 -27.86 5.09
CA THR A 148 5.39 -27.18 4.48
C THR A 148 4.32 -26.85 5.52
N ILE A 149 3.95 -25.58 5.61
CA ILE A 149 2.87 -25.11 6.48
C ILE A 149 1.54 -25.15 5.72
N LYS A 150 0.57 -25.90 6.24
CA LYS A 150 -0.77 -25.98 5.64
C LYS A 150 -1.58 -24.72 5.90
N LEU A 151 -1.87 -23.98 4.84
CA LEU A 151 -2.69 -22.76 4.84
C LEU A 151 -3.95 -22.98 3.97
N THR A 152 -5.04 -22.36 4.36
CA THR A 152 -6.17 -22.15 3.44
C THR A 152 -5.79 -21.08 2.41
N GLN A 153 -6.54 -21.00 1.31
CA GLN A 153 -6.28 -19.99 0.28
C GLN A 153 -6.24 -18.57 0.87
N LYS A 154 -7.21 -18.20 1.70
CA LYS A 154 -7.27 -16.85 2.31
C LYS A 154 -6.15 -16.62 3.34
N GLU A 155 -5.72 -17.65 4.06
CA GLU A 155 -4.53 -17.53 4.91
C GLU A 155 -3.25 -17.34 4.08
N PHE A 156 -3.13 -18.04 2.94
CA PHE A 156 -1.98 -17.88 2.03
C PHE A 156 -1.94 -16.47 1.41
N GLU A 157 -3.09 -15.97 0.91
CA GLU A 157 -3.23 -14.61 0.38
C GLU A 157 -2.86 -13.56 1.44
N LEU A 158 -3.35 -13.73 2.68
CA LEU A 158 -3.05 -12.82 3.78
C LEU A 158 -1.56 -12.84 4.16
N VAL A 159 -0.96 -14.03 4.30
CA VAL A 159 0.47 -14.16 4.58
C VAL A 159 1.30 -13.50 3.48
N THR A 160 0.99 -13.79 2.23
CA THR A 160 1.68 -13.18 1.08
C THR A 160 1.57 -11.66 1.10
N PHE A 161 0.38 -11.13 1.41
CA PHE A 161 0.15 -9.70 1.51
C PHE A 161 0.97 -9.06 2.65
N MET A 162 0.99 -9.69 3.82
CA MET A 162 1.76 -9.22 4.97
C MET A 162 3.28 -9.22 4.69
N PHE A 163 3.82 -10.29 4.11
CA PHE A 163 5.24 -10.37 3.79
C PHE A 163 5.67 -9.41 2.67
N LYS A 164 4.81 -9.14 1.69
CA LYS A 164 5.08 -8.11 0.66
C LYS A 164 5.07 -6.68 1.22
N ASN A 165 4.51 -6.48 2.39
CA ASN A 165 4.37 -5.19 3.05
C ASN A 165 5.12 -5.14 4.40
N LEU A 166 6.29 -5.78 4.48
CA LEU A 166 7.10 -5.79 5.70
C LEU A 166 7.38 -4.39 6.23
N GLY A 167 7.33 -4.23 7.55
CA GLY A 167 7.56 -2.98 8.26
C GLY A 167 6.42 -1.96 8.15
N ARG A 168 5.52 -2.12 7.17
CA ARG A 168 4.41 -1.18 6.97
C ARG A 168 3.27 -1.45 7.95
N LEU A 169 2.71 -0.37 8.48
CA LEU A 169 1.47 -0.45 9.24
C LEU A 169 0.29 -0.55 8.26
N LEU A 170 -0.42 -1.67 8.31
CA LEU A 170 -1.56 -1.96 7.44
C LEU A 170 -2.85 -1.84 8.22
N SER A 171 -3.74 -0.94 7.79
CA SER A 171 -5.06 -0.80 8.41
C SER A 171 -5.91 -2.05 8.18
N ARG A 172 -6.85 -2.33 9.11
CA ARG A 172 -7.76 -3.48 8.96
C ARG A 172 -8.60 -3.39 7.69
N GLY A 173 -9.02 -2.18 7.33
CA GLY A 173 -9.76 -1.93 6.09
C GLY A 173 -8.93 -2.24 4.85
N HIS A 174 -7.66 -1.81 4.84
CA HIS A 174 -6.73 -2.11 3.74
C HIS A 174 -6.47 -3.62 3.60
N ILE A 175 -6.19 -4.32 4.69
CA ILE A 175 -6.01 -5.78 4.68
C ILE A 175 -7.28 -6.47 4.15
N LEU A 176 -8.46 -6.04 4.64
CA LEU A 176 -9.73 -6.62 4.22
C LEU A 176 -9.96 -6.44 2.71
N SER A 177 -9.82 -5.22 2.19
CA SER A 177 -10.05 -4.94 0.77
C SER A 177 -9.03 -5.65 -0.13
N SER A 178 -7.77 -5.74 0.29
CA SER A 178 -6.70 -6.36 -0.51
C SER A 178 -6.80 -7.88 -0.59
N VAL A 179 -7.26 -8.53 0.49
CA VAL A 179 -7.31 -10.00 0.58
C VAL A 179 -8.69 -10.57 0.25
N TRP A 180 -9.76 -9.90 0.66
CA TRP A 180 -11.14 -10.38 0.45
C TRP A 180 -11.90 -9.65 -0.67
N GLY A 181 -11.34 -8.53 -1.16
CA GLY A 181 -11.95 -7.73 -2.22
C GLY A 181 -12.93 -6.67 -1.70
N HIS A 182 -13.29 -5.73 -2.61
CA HIS A 182 -14.25 -4.67 -2.32
C HIS A 182 -15.68 -5.21 -2.28
N GLY A 183 -16.52 -4.63 -1.41
CA GLY A 183 -17.92 -5.00 -1.30
C GLY A 183 -18.15 -6.41 -0.73
N SER A 184 -17.10 -7.02 -0.16
CA SER A 184 -17.24 -8.30 0.52
C SER A 184 -18.15 -8.12 1.76
N GLU A 185 -19.03 -9.08 2.03
CA GLU A 185 -19.84 -9.12 3.25
C GLU A 185 -19.02 -9.31 4.53
N PHE A 186 -17.70 -9.47 4.40
CA PHE A 186 -16.79 -9.68 5.51
C PHE A 186 -16.51 -8.37 6.28
N THR A 187 -16.35 -8.51 7.57
CA THR A 187 -16.03 -7.41 8.47
C THR A 187 -14.55 -7.42 8.87
N THR A 188 -14.07 -6.33 9.45
CA THR A 188 -12.69 -6.25 9.96
C THR A 188 -12.38 -7.31 11.03
N ARG A 189 -13.38 -7.88 11.72
CA ARG A 189 -13.21 -9.03 12.63
C ARG A 189 -12.69 -10.28 11.91
N THR A 190 -13.03 -10.44 10.63
CA THR A 190 -12.48 -11.52 9.79
C THR A 190 -10.96 -11.42 9.70
N VAL A 191 -10.44 -10.20 9.54
CA VAL A 191 -8.99 -9.94 9.54
C VAL A 191 -8.37 -10.37 10.87
N ASP A 192 -8.94 -9.93 12.00
CA ASP A 192 -8.40 -10.22 13.33
C ASP A 192 -8.31 -11.75 13.57
N THR A 193 -9.35 -12.48 13.15
CA THR A 193 -9.40 -13.93 13.25
C THR A 193 -8.30 -14.61 12.44
N HIS A 194 -8.11 -14.19 11.19
CA HIS A 194 -7.10 -14.77 10.31
C HIS A 194 -5.67 -14.38 10.73
N ILE A 195 -5.45 -13.15 11.18
CA ILE A 195 -4.17 -12.71 11.77
C ILE A 195 -3.79 -13.59 12.97
N SER A 196 -4.74 -13.86 13.86
CA SER A 196 -4.47 -14.76 15.00
C SER A 196 -4.06 -16.17 14.55
N ARG A 197 -4.74 -16.70 13.51
CA ARG A 197 -4.43 -18.05 12.96
C ARG A 197 -3.05 -18.09 12.30
N ILE A 198 -2.73 -17.12 11.42
CA ILE A 198 -1.42 -17.13 10.74
C ILE A 198 -0.28 -16.87 11.73
N ARG A 199 -0.47 -16.01 12.74
CA ARG A 199 0.53 -15.80 13.80
C ARG A 199 0.90 -17.11 14.48
N LYS A 200 -0.10 -17.93 14.83
CA LYS A 200 0.10 -19.23 15.46
C LYS A 200 0.70 -20.27 14.51
N LYS A 201 0.18 -20.36 13.26
CA LYS A 201 0.64 -21.37 12.29
C LYS A 201 2.09 -21.14 11.83
N LEU A 202 2.47 -19.87 11.67
CA LEU A 202 3.81 -19.50 11.26
C LEU A 202 4.76 -19.26 12.45
N GLU A 203 4.24 -19.25 13.67
CA GLU A 203 5.03 -18.93 14.88
C GLU A 203 5.74 -17.56 14.74
N LEU A 204 4.97 -16.52 14.32
CA LEU A 204 5.49 -15.16 14.15
C LEU A 204 5.70 -14.50 15.53
N THR A 205 6.76 -14.90 16.20
CA THR A 205 7.16 -14.42 17.53
C THR A 205 8.60 -13.89 17.51
N PRO A 206 8.98 -12.98 18.41
CA PRO A 206 10.33 -12.44 18.50
C PRO A 206 11.41 -13.51 18.60
N GLU A 207 11.16 -14.59 19.34
CA GLU A 207 12.09 -15.71 19.51
C GLU A 207 12.44 -16.39 18.18
N ASN A 208 11.53 -16.32 17.20
CA ASN A 208 11.72 -16.84 15.85
C ASN A 208 12.19 -15.76 14.86
N GLY A 209 12.62 -14.58 15.34
CA GLY A 209 13.09 -13.48 14.52
C GLY A 209 11.98 -12.69 13.80
N TRP A 210 10.71 -12.89 14.18
CA TRP A 210 9.58 -12.25 13.52
C TRP A 210 8.57 -11.73 14.55
N ARG A 211 7.98 -10.57 14.25
CA ARG A 211 6.94 -9.98 15.07
C ARG A 211 5.74 -9.53 14.22
N LEU A 212 4.57 -10.11 14.48
CA LEU A 212 3.30 -9.65 13.93
C LEU A 212 2.52 -8.89 15.02
N SER A 213 2.66 -7.59 15.06
CA SER A 213 2.09 -6.70 16.07
C SER A 213 0.70 -6.22 15.70
N ALA A 214 -0.19 -6.13 16.69
CA ALA A 214 -1.42 -5.36 16.58
C ALA A 214 -1.18 -3.97 17.16
N ILE A 215 -1.37 -2.94 16.34
CA ILE A 215 -1.28 -1.54 16.75
C ILE A 215 -2.67 -1.03 17.07
N TYR A 216 -2.84 -0.57 18.30
CA TYR A 216 -4.14 -0.18 18.84
C TYR A 216 -4.86 0.84 17.94
N HIS A 217 -6.12 0.56 17.59
CA HIS A 217 -6.97 1.31 16.68
C HIS A 217 -6.45 1.56 15.25
N GLN A 218 -5.25 1.08 14.89
CA GLN A 218 -4.68 1.32 13.57
C GLN A 218 -4.72 0.07 12.69
N GLY A 219 -4.10 -1.03 13.10
CA GLY A 219 -4.05 -2.24 12.27
C GLY A 219 -2.98 -3.22 12.72
N TYR A 220 -2.25 -3.76 11.74
CA TYR A 220 -1.23 -4.77 11.96
C TYR A 220 0.07 -4.42 11.23
N ARG A 221 1.19 -4.85 11.81
CA ARG A 221 2.52 -4.71 11.23
C ARG A 221 3.27 -6.02 11.38
N LEU A 222 3.88 -6.50 10.29
CA LEU A 222 4.80 -7.63 10.30
C LEU A 222 6.22 -7.10 10.16
N GLU A 223 7.09 -7.47 11.08
CA GLU A 223 8.48 -7.03 11.14
C GLU A 223 9.42 -8.21 11.35
N GLN A 224 10.61 -8.13 10.75
CA GLN A 224 11.72 -8.96 11.13
C GLN A 224 12.40 -8.30 12.34
N VAL A 225 12.71 -9.07 13.36
CA VAL A 225 13.34 -8.59 14.60
C VAL A 225 14.54 -9.45 14.91
N GLU A 226 15.50 -8.90 15.64
CA GLU A 226 16.58 -9.75 16.18
C GLU A 226 15.96 -10.68 17.23
N PRO A 227 16.31 -11.99 17.21
CA PRO A 227 15.88 -12.92 18.24
C PRO A 227 16.36 -12.46 19.61
N ASP A 228 15.45 -12.42 20.59
CA ASP A 228 15.78 -12.09 21.99
C ASP A 228 16.66 -13.19 22.61
#